data_18ab6a04f04d85fa86427d5603929eff
#
_entry.id   18ab6a04f04d85fa86427d5603929eff
#
_cell.length_a   1.000
_cell.length_b   1.000
_cell.length_c   1.000
_cell.angle_alpha   90.00
_cell.angle_beta   90.00
_cell.angle_gamma   90.00
#
_symmetry.space_group_name_H-M   'P 1'
#
loop_
_entity.id
_entity.type
_entity.pdbx_description
1 polymer ?
#
loop_
_entity_poly.entity_id
_entity_poly.type
_entity_poly.pdbx_seq_one_letter_code
_entity_poly.pdbx_strand_id
1 'polypeptide(L)'
;MKSKRSRTYLVSGLTLALIFVAIILVFRDVLPDIVKDLSTVPFWGVLLLLALGFAYEAMESVLCLVIIHHKKPDCTFIDALRVTFLGVFGNITTLGAGTLPMQSFYLYRRGLDAGSGLGIMASEYVLHKISVLIYATVALLLGGDWLEQSASGLARYLLIGYVIGALIVIALTLLYTWDKVLKLVLMLLGKLPHTPKWDERREKWANSLTELNREAKKVLLVPSIRVKGIAVSLAKLSCSIPSPMPRCGSWAARRLTLRRHSCSPR
;
A
#
# COMPACT_ATOMS: atom_id res chain seq x y z
N MET A 1 -4.41 -29.67 24.68
CA MET A 1 -3.94 -28.48 23.94
C MET A 1 -3.70 -28.72 22.43
N LYS A 2 -3.43 -29.92 21.92
CA LYS A 2 -3.22 -30.22 20.49
C LYS A 2 -4.46 -29.98 19.58
N SER A 3 -5.68 -30.28 20.07
CA SER A 3 -6.92 -30.16 19.29
C SER A 3 -7.29 -28.71 18.90
N LYS A 4 -7.07 -27.71 19.75
CA LYS A 4 -7.35 -26.31 19.44
C LYS A 4 -6.43 -25.76 18.32
N ARG A 5 -5.16 -26.14 18.31
CA ARG A 5 -4.20 -25.73 17.26
C ARG A 5 -4.57 -26.28 15.90
N SER A 6 -4.95 -27.58 15.83
CA SER A 6 -5.35 -28.21 14.58
C SER A 6 -6.60 -27.54 13.98
N ARG A 7 -7.59 -27.19 14.81
CA ARG A 7 -8.81 -26.50 14.37
C ARG A 7 -8.53 -25.10 13.83
N THR A 8 -7.57 -24.38 14.42
CA THR A 8 -7.16 -23.05 13.95
C THR A 8 -6.48 -23.13 12.58
N TYR A 9 -5.59 -24.10 12.36
CA TYR A 9 -4.96 -24.30 11.04
C TYR A 9 -5.96 -24.73 9.98
N LEU A 10 -6.93 -25.59 10.31
CA LEU A 10 -8.02 -25.99 9.42
C LEU A 10 -8.90 -24.81 9.02
N VAL A 11 -9.31 -23.99 10.00
CA VAL A 11 -10.11 -22.78 9.71
C VAL A 11 -9.33 -21.79 8.84
N SER A 12 -8.05 -21.52 9.16
CA SER A 12 -7.21 -20.65 8.35
C SER A 12 -7.01 -21.17 6.94
N GLY A 13 -6.78 -22.48 6.78
CA GLY A 13 -6.67 -23.13 5.47
C GLY A 13 -7.96 -23.05 4.66
N LEU A 14 -9.11 -23.28 5.31
CA LEU A 14 -10.43 -23.16 4.67
C LEU A 14 -10.72 -21.73 4.23
N THR A 15 -10.41 -20.75 5.09
CA THR A 15 -10.57 -19.32 4.75
C THR A 15 -9.70 -18.93 3.55
N LEU A 16 -8.47 -19.39 3.52
CA LEU A 16 -7.53 -19.13 2.42
C LEU A 16 -8.01 -19.78 1.12
N ALA A 17 -8.50 -21.02 1.17
CA ALA A 17 -9.09 -21.71 0.04
C ALA A 17 -10.35 -20.99 -0.47
N LEU A 18 -11.20 -20.51 0.43
CA LEU A 18 -12.43 -19.78 0.09
C LEU A 18 -12.13 -18.43 -0.58
N ILE A 19 -11.11 -17.71 -0.10
CA ILE A 19 -10.62 -16.47 -0.74
C ILE A 19 -10.09 -16.79 -2.14
N PHE A 20 -9.30 -17.85 -2.28
CA PHE A 20 -8.75 -18.24 -3.58
C PHE A 20 -9.84 -18.63 -4.59
N VAL A 21 -10.85 -19.40 -4.16
CA VAL A 21 -12.02 -19.72 -4.97
C VAL A 21 -12.81 -18.46 -5.34
N ALA A 22 -13.02 -17.54 -4.40
CA ALA A 22 -13.70 -16.28 -4.68
C ALA A 22 -12.96 -15.42 -5.73
N ILE A 23 -11.62 -15.36 -5.64
CA ILE A 23 -10.79 -14.67 -6.65
C ILE A 23 -10.97 -15.32 -8.02
N ILE A 24 -10.88 -16.66 -8.10
CA ILE A 24 -11.08 -17.38 -9.36
C ILE A 24 -12.47 -17.13 -9.93
N LEU A 25 -13.52 -17.17 -9.10
CA LEU A 25 -14.89 -16.92 -9.54
C LEU A 25 -15.13 -15.49 -10.05
N VAL A 26 -14.54 -14.50 -9.38
CA VAL A 26 -14.64 -13.08 -9.79
C VAL A 26 -13.90 -12.84 -11.11
N PHE A 27 -12.75 -13.47 -11.30
CA PHE A 27 -11.91 -13.26 -12.49
C PHE A 27 -12.11 -14.30 -13.59
N ARG A 28 -13.00 -15.29 -13.40
CA ARG A 28 -13.14 -16.43 -14.32
C ARG A 28 -13.40 -16.00 -15.76
N ASP A 29 -14.15 -14.92 -15.97
CA ASP A 29 -14.53 -14.46 -17.30
C ASP A 29 -13.38 -13.65 -17.97
N VAL A 30 -12.47 -13.11 -17.17
CA VAL A 30 -11.31 -12.31 -17.62
C VAL A 30 -10.03 -13.16 -17.67
N LEU A 31 -9.95 -14.24 -16.89
CA LEU A 31 -8.79 -15.13 -16.82
C LEU A 31 -8.36 -15.71 -18.18
N PRO A 32 -9.26 -16.20 -19.06
CA PRO A 32 -8.87 -16.71 -20.37
C PRO A 32 -8.19 -15.66 -21.23
N ASP A 33 -8.69 -14.43 -21.21
CA ASP A 33 -8.12 -13.31 -21.96
C ASP A 33 -6.76 -12.91 -21.43
N ILE A 34 -6.62 -12.84 -20.07
CA ILE A 34 -5.34 -12.59 -19.42
C ILE A 34 -4.31 -13.67 -19.77
N VAL A 35 -4.68 -14.94 -19.72
CA VAL A 35 -3.78 -16.06 -20.05
C VAL A 35 -3.38 -16.00 -21.51
N LYS A 36 -4.33 -15.71 -22.40
CA LYS A 36 -4.07 -15.54 -23.84
C LYS A 36 -3.12 -14.37 -24.09
N ASP A 37 -3.36 -13.22 -23.50
CA ASP A 37 -2.51 -12.04 -23.63
C ASP A 37 -1.11 -12.31 -23.05
N LEU A 38 -1.04 -12.98 -21.90
CA LEU A 38 0.23 -13.35 -21.26
C LEU A 38 1.02 -14.36 -22.12
N SER A 39 0.35 -15.28 -22.81
CA SER A 39 1.01 -16.23 -23.71
C SER A 39 1.65 -15.57 -24.94
N THR A 40 1.23 -14.34 -25.28
CA THR A 40 1.86 -13.55 -26.36
C THR A 40 3.10 -12.78 -25.90
N VAL A 41 3.30 -12.66 -24.57
CA VAL A 41 4.45 -11.96 -23.99
C VAL A 41 5.67 -12.90 -24.05
N PRO A 42 6.78 -12.48 -24.64
CA PRO A 42 7.99 -13.30 -24.66
C PRO A 42 8.49 -13.55 -23.23
N PHE A 43 9.10 -14.71 -23.00
CA PHE A 43 9.61 -15.11 -21.67
C PHE A 43 10.46 -14.01 -20.99
N TRP A 44 11.31 -13.33 -21.76
CA TRP A 44 12.09 -12.19 -21.26
C TRP A 44 11.24 -11.03 -20.76
N GLY A 45 10.09 -10.79 -21.37
CA GLY A 45 9.13 -9.78 -20.91
C GLY A 45 8.55 -10.12 -19.55
N VAL A 46 8.20 -11.39 -19.34
CA VAL A 46 7.73 -11.88 -18.02
C VAL A 46 8.82 -11.74 -16.98
N LEU A 47 10.06 -12.13 -17.31
CA LEU A 47 11.20 -12.01 -16.42
C LEU A 47 11.48 -10.55 -16.05
N LEU A 48 11.38 -9.63 -17.01
CA LEU A 48 11.53 -8.19 -16.79
C LEU A 48 10.45 -7.66 -15.84
N LEU A 49 9.19 -8.05 -16.03
CA LEU A 49 8.09 -7.65 -15.14
C LEU A 49 8.31 -8.14 -13.71
N LEU A 50 8.75 -9.39 -13.54
CA LEU A 50 9.09 -9.94 -12.23
C LEU A 50 10.27 -9.19 -11.58
N ALA A 51 11.31 -8.87 -12.37
CA ALA A 51 12.46 -8.11 -11.89
C ALA A 51 12.06 -6.69 -11.46
N LEU A 52 11.19 -6.02 -12.22
CA LEU A 52 10.67 -4.69 -11.88
C LEU A 52 9.80 -4.75 -10.61
N GLY A 53 8.94 -5.78 -10.47
CA GLY A 53 8.15 -5.99 -9.27
C GLY A 53 9.04 -6.21 -8.03
N PHE A 54 10.07 -7.02 -8.16
CA PHE A 54 11.04 -7.24 -7.07
C PHE A 54 11.83 -5.97 -6.74
N ALA A 55 12.26 -5.22 -7.75
CA ALA A 55 12.96 -3.94 -7.55
C ALA A 55 12.07 -2.93 -6.82
N TYR A 56 10.77 -2.89 -7.14
CA TYR A 56 9.78 -2.06 -6.45
C TYR A 56 9.71 -2.41 -4.96
N GLU A 57 9.58 -3.69 -4.60
CA GLU A 57 9.53 -4.15 -3.22
C GLU A 57 10.87 -3.95 -2.48
N ALA A 58 11.98 -4.08 -3.18
CA ALA A 58 13.30 -3.77 -2.63
C ALA A 58 13.44 -2.29 -2.28
N MET A 59 12.95 -1.39 -3.13
CA MET A 59 12.93 0.06 -2.83
C MET A 59 11.99 0.40 -1.68
N GLU A 60 10.82 -0.28 -1.58
CA GLU A 60 9.95 -0.16 -0.40
C GLU A 60 10.68 -0.58 0.87
N SER A 61 11.45 -1.65 0.79
CA SER A 61 12.27 -2.13 1.93
C SER A 61 13.37 -1.14 2.33
N VAL A 62 13.93 -0.40 1.37
CA VAL A 62 14.86 0.71 1.67
C VAL A 62 14.16 1.83 2.42
N LEU A 63 12.97 2.22 1.99
CA LEU A 63 12.14 3.22 2.69
C LEU A 63 11.84 2.76 4.12
N CYS A 64 11.36 1.53 4.26
CA CYS A 64 11.07 0.88 5.52
C CYS A 64 12.30 0.91 6.46
N LEU A 65 13.49 0.54 5.93
CA LEU A 65 14.76 0.54 6.67
C LEU A 65 15.13 1.94 7.17
N VAL A 66 15.03 2.95 6.31
CA VAL A 66 15.33 4.36 6.68
C VAL A 66 14.48 4.82 7.87
N ILE A 67 13.21 4.40 7.90
CA ILE A 67 12.30 4.79 8.97
C ILE A 67 12.55 3.97 10.24
N ILE A 68 12.74 2.65 10.11
CA ILE A 68 13.01 1.75 11.24
C ILE A 68 14.32 2.13 11.93
N HIS A 69 15.37 2.46 11.19
CA HIS A 69 16.69 2.83 11.74
C HIS A 69 16.63 4.02 12.69
N HIS A 70 15.62 4.89 12.57
CA HIS A 70 15.44 6.00 13.51
C HIS A 70 15.21 5.50 14.95
N LYS A 71 14.56 4.36 15.12
CA LYS A 71 14.24 3.79 16.43
C LYS A 71 15.12 2.57 16.77
N LYS A 72 15.47 1.78 15.77
CA LYS A 72 16.20 0.52 15.90
C LYS A 72 17.29 0.40 14.84
N PRO A 73 18.49 0.94 15.11
CA PRO A 73 19.61 0.90 14.16
C PRO A 73 20.13 -0.51 13.85
N ASP A 74 19.85 -1.50 14.71
CA ASP A 74 20.31 -2.89 14.55
C ASP A 74 19.52 -3.67 13.47
N CYS A 75 18.44 -3.11 12.95
CA CYS A 75 17.68 -3.76 11.89
C CYS A 75 18.47 -3.75 10.58
N THR A 76 18.54 -4.92 9.94
CA THR A 76 19.20 -5.09 8.65
C THR A 76 18.24 -4.85 7.48
N PHE A 77 18.78 -4.72 6.27
CA PHE A 77 17.97 -4.66 5.05
C PHE A 77 17.09 -5.91 4.89
N ILE A 78 17.59 -7.10 5.30
CA ILE A 78 16.82 -8.35 5.26
C ILE A 78 15.63 -8.29 6.21
N ASP A 79 15.77 -7.63 7.36
CA ASP A 79 14.64 -7.42 8.27
C ASP A 79 13.59 -6.49 7.66
N ALA A 80 14.02 -5.39 7.04
CA ALA A 80 13.12 -4.49 6.32
C ALA A 80 12.40 -5.20 5.16
N LEU A 81 13.11 -6.03 4.41
CA LEU A 81 12.53 -6.85 3.34
C LEU A 81 11.45 -7.80 3.88
N ARG A 82 11.70 -8.44 5.02
CA ARG A 82 10.70 -9.30 5.68
C ARG A 82 9.47 -8.52 6.14
N VAL A 83 9.67 -7.31 6.69
CA VAL A 83 8.57 -6.42 7.06
C VAL A 83 7.72 -6.06 5.85
N THR A 84 8.35 -5.68 4.73
CA THR A 84 7.67 -5.34 3.48
C THR A 84 6.87 -6.51 2.94
N PHE A 85 7.49 -7.70 2.81
CA PHE A 85 6.78 -8.89 2.32
C PHE A 85 5.64 -9.34 3.24
N LEU A 86 5.80 -9.21 4.56
CA LEU A 86 4.71 -9.46 5.50
C LEU A 86 3.58 -8.43 5.33
N GLY A 87 3.91 -7.19 5.00
CA GLY A 87 2.93 -6.17 4.64
C GLY A 87 2.14 -6.55 3.40
N VAL A 88 2.82 -6.98 2.33
CA VAL A 88 2.19 -7.47 1.09
C VAL A 88 1.30 -8.67 1.37
N PHE A 89 1.79 -9.64 2.13
CA PHE A 89 1.00 -10.80 2.54
C PHE A 89 -0.25 -10.39 3.34
N GLY A 90 -0.09 -9.49 4.31
CA GLY A 90 -1.20 -8.94 5.09
C GLY A 90 -2.22 -8.20 4.22
N ASN A 91 -1.74 -7.43 3.23
CA ASN A 91 -2.59 -6.72 2.27
C ASN A 91 -3.48 -7.68 1.47
N ILE A 92 -2.87 -8.71 0.88
CA ILE A 92 -3.57 -9.69 0.04
C ILE A 92 -4.58 -10.51 0.86
N THR A 93 -4.17 -10.99 2.05
CA THR A 93 -5.00 -11.90 2.86
C THR A 93 -6.17 -11.21 3.55
N THR A 94 -6.14 -9.90 3.75
CA THR A 94 -7.17 -9.15 4.48
C THR A 94 -7.75 -7.98 3.71
N LEU A 95 -7.58 -7.94 2.39
CA LEU A 95 -8.04 -6.85 1.53
C LEU A 95 -7.56 -5.46 2.00
N GLY A 96 -6.30 -5.39 2.42
CA GLY A 96 -5.63 -4.13 2.81
C GLY A 96 -5.55 -3.88 4.32
N ALA A 97 -6.43 -4.44 5.12
CA ALA A 97 -6.49 -4.15 6.57
C ALA A 97 -5.30 -4.74 7.37
N GLY A 98 -4.67 -5.80 6.87
CA GLY A 98 -3.61 -6.54 7.58
C GLY A 98 -2.20 -6.03 7.36
N THR A 99 -1.98 -5.06 6.47
CA THR A 99 -0.64 -4.56 6.17
C THR A 99 0.07 -4.06 7.42
N LEU A 100 -0.47 -3.03 8.06
CA LEU A 100 0.12 -2.43 9.27
C LEU A 100 0.23 -3.40 10.45
N PRO A 101 -0.80 -4.20 10.80
CA PRO A 101 -0.69 -5.18 11.87
C PRO A 101 0.40 -6.23 11.63
N MET A 102 0.54 -6.76 10.42
CA MET A 102 1.56 -7.78 10.10
C MET A 102 2.98 -7.22 10.15
N GLN A 103 3.20 -6.05 9.60
CA GLN A 103 4.48 -5.34 9.68
C GLN A 103 4.85 -5.04 11.15
N SER A 104 3.92 -4.49 11.91
CA SER A 104 4.12 -4.17 13.33
C SER A 104 4.35 -5.41 14.18
N PHE A 105 3.68 -6.52 13.87
CA PHE A 105 3.90 -7.80 14.54
C PHE A 105 5.34 -8.30 14.37
N TYR A 106 5.91 -8.18 13.16
CA TYR A 106 7.32 -8.54 12.96
C TYR A 106 8.25 -7.65 13.79
N LEU A 107 8.04 -6.34 13.80
CA LEU A 107 8.83 -5.39 14.58
C LEU A 107 8.71 -5.66 16.08
N TYR A 108 7.51 -6.04 16.56
CA TYR A 108 7.32 -6.50 17.93
C TYR A 108 8.17 -7.73 18.26
N ARG A 109 8.22 -8.71 17.35
CA ARG A 109 9.08 -9.89 17.48
C ARG A 109 10.57 -9.53 17.50
N ARG A 110 10.94 -8.41 16.92
CA ARG A 110 12.31 -7.86 16.94
C ARG A 110 12.58 -6.98 18.17
N GLY A 111 11.65 -6.88 19.12
CA GLY A 111 11.81 -6.20 20.40
C GLY A 111 11.40 -4.72 20.41
N LEU A 112 10.64 -4.24 19.41
CA LEU A 112 9.93 -2.98 19.53
C LEU A 112 8.61 -3.22 20.30
N ASP A 113 8.14 -2.21 21.02
CA ASP A 113 6.77 -2.28 21.57
C ASP A 113 5.72 -2.13 20.44
N ALA A 114 4.52 -2.67 20.69
CA ALA A 114 3.48 -2.73 19.66
C ALA A 114 3.04 -1.35 19.15
N GLY A 115 2.97 -0.35 20.05
CA GLY A 115 2.60 1.02 19.68
C GLY A 115 3.66 1.70 18.83
N SER A 116 4.96 1.52 19.17
CA SER A 116 6.06 2.05 18.38
C SER A 116 6.10 1.40 16.99
N GLY A 117 5.96 0.09 16.92
CA GLY A 117 5.91 -0.63 15.64
C GLY A 117 4.79 -0.12 14.72
N LEU A 118 3.59 0.04 15.27
CA LEU A 118 2.45 0.61 14.54
C LEU A 118 2.71 2.06 14.11
N GLY A 119 3.30 2.89 14.98
CA GLY A 119 3.59 4.29 14.70
C GLY A 119 4.61 4.47 13.56
N ILE A 120 5.66 3.65 13.56
CA ILE A 120 6.69 3.63 12.51
C ILE A 120 6.06 3.23 11.16
N MET A 121 5.31 2.13 11.12
CA MET A 121 4.68 1.64 9.88
C MET A 121 3.56 2.56 9.39
N ALA A 122 2.78 3.17 10.29
CA ALA A 122 1.80 4.18 9.93
C ALA A 122 2.46 5.42 9.29
N SER A 123 3.62 5.83 9.80
CA SER A 123 4.39 6.95 9.23
C SER A 123 4.92 6.63 7.83
N GLU A 124 5.42 5.42 7.62
CA GLU A 124 5.82 4.92 6.30
C GLU A 124 4.66 5.01 5.32
N TYR A 125 3.49 4.51 5.72
CA TYR A 125 2.29 4.56 4.91
C TYR A 125 1.90 6.01 4.54
N VAL A 126 1.94 6.94 5.49
CA VAL A 126 1.64 8.37 5.24
C VAL A 126 2.65 8.99 4.29
N LEU A 127 3.96 8.77 4.49
CA LEU A 127 5.01 9.27 3.60
C LEU A 127 4.86 8.75 2.18
N HIS A 128 4.55 7.47 2.04
CA HIS A 128 4.25 6.88 0.74
C HIS A 128 3.03 7.54 0.08
N LYS A 129 1.93 7.75 0.81
CA LYS A 129 0.73 8.42 0.28
C LYS A 129 0.95 9.88 -0.09
N ILE A 130 1.75 10.61 0.68
CA ILE A 130 2.18 11.97 0.32
C ILE A 130 2.97 11.95 -0.99
N SER A 131 3.88 11.00 -1.16
CA SER A 131 4.67 10.86 -2.40
C SER A 131 3.80 10.52 -3.61
N VAL A 132 2.81 9.64 -3.44
CA VAL A 132 1.81 9.34 -4.49
C VAL A 132 1.04 10.61 -4.87
N LEU A 133 0.63 11.41 -3.89
CA LEU A 133 -0.09 12.67 -4.13
C LEU A 133 0.77 13.68 -4.90
N ILE A 134 2.04 13.84 -4.50
CA ILE A 134 3.00 14.69 -5.22
C ILE A 134 3.17 14.21 -6.66
N TYR A 135 3.37 12.91 -6.85
CA TYR A 135 3.53 12.32 -8.18
C TYR A 135 2.28 12.52 -9.05
N ALA A 136 1.10 12.28 -8.49
CA ALA A 136 -0.18 12.50 -9.18
C ALA A 136 -0.38 13.98 -9.54
N THR A 137 0.00 14.92 -8.67
CA THR A 137 -0.05 16.37 -8.95
C THR A 137 0.82 16.71 -10.15
N VAL A 138 2.09 16.26 -10.14
CA VAL A 138 3.01 16.48 -11.26
C VAL A 138 2.48 15.87 -12.55
N ALA A 139 1.97 14.64 -12.50
CA ALA A 139 1.40 13.95 -13.65
C ALA A 139 0.17 14.69 -14.23
N LEU A 140 -0.71 15.21 -13.38
CA LEU A 140 -1.87 16.00 -13.80
C LEU A 140 -1.46 17.35 -14.41
N LEU A 141 -0.45 18.01 -13.83
CA LEU A 141 0.05 19.31 -14.35
C LEU A 141 0.75 19.15 -15.71
N LEU A 142 1.47 18.04 -15.92
CA LEU A 142 2.20 17.79 -17.17
C LEU A 142 1.37 17.11 -18.25
N GLY A 143 0.36 16.34 -17.86
CA GLY A 143 -0.43 15.51 -18.76
C GLY A 143 -1.91 15.89 -18.87
N GLY A 144 -2.36 16.97 -18.22
CA GLY A 144 -3.75 17.38 -18.16
C GLY A 144 -4.37 17.60 -19.54
N ASP A 145 -3.71 18.34 -20.40
CA ASP A 145 -4.18 18.66 -21.75
C ASP A 145 -4.32 17.40 -22.62
N TRP A 146 -3.35 16.49 -22.53
CA TRP A 146 -3.40 15.20 -23.23
C TRP A 146 -4.56 14.33 -22.71
N LEU A 147 -4.78 14.33 -21.41
CA LEU A 147 -5.83 13.55 -20.77
C LEU A 147 -7.22 14.05 -21.18
N GLU A 148 -7.40 15.37 -21.23
CA GLU A 148 -8.67 16.00 -21.64
C GLU A 148 -9.00 15.71 -23.11
N GLN A 149 -8.00 15.76 -23.98
CA GLN A 149 -8.14 15.44 -25.41
C GLN A 149 -8.36 13.96 -25.69
N SER A 150 -7.69 13.07 -24.93
CA SER A 150 -7.70 11.63 -25.17
C SER A 150 -8.86 10.91 -24.48
N ALA A 151 -9.34 11.44 -23.37
CA ALA A 151 -10.34 10.79 -22.53
C ALA A 151 -11.12 11.80 -21.65
N SER A 152 -11.83 12.75 -22.27
CA SER A 152 -12.55 13.84 -21.59
C SER A 152 -13.49 13.37 -20.47
N GLY A 153 -14.17 12.22 -20.64
CA GLY A 153 -15.00 11.63 -19.60
C GLY A 153 -14.22 11.06 -18.40
N LEU A 154 -12.99 10.57 -18.61
CA LEU A 154 -12.15 9.97 -17.57
C LEU A 154 -11.47 11.04 -16.71
N ALA A 155 -11.15 12.20 -17.29
CA ALA A 155 -10.47 13.29 -16.60
C ALA A 155 -11.22 13.74 -15.33
N ARG A 156 -12.54 13.84 -15.41
CA ARG A 156 -13.42 14.20 -14.27
C ARG A 156 -13.32 13.17 -13.13
N TYR A 157 -13.38 11.88 -13.44
CA TYR A 157 -13.29 10.82 -12.43
C TYR A 157 -11.90 10.75 -11.80
N LEU A 158 -10.84 10.99 -12.57
CA LEU A 158 -9.48 11.08 -12.05
C LEU A 158 -9.30 12.26 -11.11
N LEU A 159 -9.87 13.44 -11.45
CA LEU A 159 -9.83 14.61 -10.58
C LEU A 159 -10.59 14.36 -9.26
N ILE A 160 -11.77 13.74 -9.33
CA ILE A 160 -12.53 13.35 -8.12
C ILE A 160 -11.69 12.38 -7.27
N GLY A 161 -11.11 11.35 -7.87
CA GLY A 161 -10.24 10.40 -7.17
C GLY A 161 -9.02 11.07 -6.54
N TYR A 162 -8.40 12.03 -7.23
CA TYR A 162 -7.30 12.83 -6.71
C TYR A 162 -7.72 13.66 -5.47
N VAL A 163 -8.85 14.36 -5.53
CA VAL A 163 -9.36 15.17 -4.41
C VAL A 163 -9.66 14.27 -3.20
N ILE A 164 -10.34 13.14 -3.42
CA ILE A 164 -10.61 12.16 -2.35
C ILE A 164 -9.29 11.64 -1.76
N GLY A 165 -8.32 11.29 -2.59
CA GLY A 165 -7.00 10.85 -2.16
C GLY A 165 -6.28 11.91 -1.33
N ALA A 166 -6.31 13.17 -1.75
CA ALA A 166 -5.73 14.30 -1.02
C ALA A 166 -6.39 14.48 0.36
N LEU A 167 -7.72 14.42 0.43
CA LEU A 167 -8.46 14.49 1.69
C LEU A 167 -8.08 13.36 2.65
N ILE A 168 -7.94 12.14 2.14
CA ILE A 168 -7.51 10.98 2.93
C ILE A 168 -6.09 11.19 3.48
N VAL A 169 -5.15 11.67 2.67
CA VAL A 169 -3.77 11.94 3.10
C VAL A 169 -3.74 13.02 4.18
N ILE A 170 -4.50 14.10 4.02
CA ILE A 170 -4.62 15.16 5.02
C ILE A 170 -5.21 14.59 6.32
N ALA A 171 -6.30 13.85 6.23
CA ALA A 171 -6.96 13.24 7.39
C ALA A 171 -6.02 12.29 8.15
N LEU A 172 -5.28 11.42 7.44
CA LEU A 172 -4.31 10.51 8.05
C LEU A 172 -3.16 11.28 8.71
N THR A 173 -2.62 12.29 8.05
CA THR A 173 -1.55 13.12 8.61
C THR A 173 -2.02 13.80 9.91
N LEU A 174 -3.22 14.39 9.90
CA LEU A 174 -3.82 14.99 11.09
C LEU A 174 -4.08 13.96 12.20
N LEU A 175 -4.59 12.77 11.83
CA LEU A 175 -4.86 11.69 12.78
C LEU A 175 -3.60 11.27 13.54
N TYR A 176 -2.47 11.14 12.85
CA TYR A 176 -1.22 10.70 13.47
C TYR A 176 -0.40 11.82 14.10
N THR A 177 -0.61 13.09 13.72
CA THR A 177 0.20 14.20 14.25
C THR A 177 -0.54 15.10 15.23
N TRP A 178 -1.87 15.10 15.25
CA TRP A 178 -2.65 16.05 16.05
C TRP A 178 -3.04 15.50 17.43
N ASP A 179 -2.53 16.12 18.49
CA ASP A 179 -2.79 15.70 19.89
C ASP A 179 -4.27 15.75 20.29
N LYS A 180 -5.07 16.62 19.66
CA LYS A 180 -6.51 16.70 19.95
C LYS A 180 -7.24 15.41 19.53
N VAL A 181 -6.81 14.80 18.42
CA VAL A 181 -7.38 13.53 17.93
C VAL A 181 -7.00 12.40 18.89
N LEU A 182 -5.74 12.33 19.32
CA LEU A 182 -5.32 11.37 20.34
C LEU A 182 -6.15 11.52 21.63
N LYS A 183 -6.29 12.76 22.13
CA LYS A 183 -7.11 13.04 23.34
C LYS A 183 -8.56 12.60 23.16
N LEU A 184 -9.15 12.85 21.98
CA LEU A 184 -10.51 12.42 21.66
C LEU A 184 -10.65 10.90 21.69
N VAL A 185 -9.69 10.17 21.07
CA VAL A 185 -9.68 8.70 21.07
C VAL A 185 -9.51 8.15 22.49
N LEU A 186 -8.60 8.73 23.29
CA LEU A 186 -8.40 8.34 24.67
C LEU A 186 -9.65 8.64 25.55
N MET A 187 -10.34 9.75 25.28
CA MET A 187 -11.61 10.07 25.95
C MET A 187 -12.70 9.04 25.61
N LEU A 188 -12.81 8.64 24.34
CA LEU A 188 -13.76 7.62 23.91
C LEU A 188 -13.44 6.26 24.55
N LEU A 189 -12.14 5.91 24.62
CA LEU A 189 -11.68 4.71 25.32
C LEU A 189 -12.06 4.76 26.83
N GLY A 190 -12.04 5.95 27.45
CA GLY A 190 -12.44 6.15 28.83
C GLY A 190 -13.94 5.92 29.11
N LYS A 191 -14.79 6.00 28.07
CA LYS A 191 -16.23 5.73 28.17
C LYS A 191 -16.61 4.25 28.11
N LEU A 192 -15.65 3.35 27.84
CA LEU A 192 -15.91 1.91 27.87
C LEU A 192 -16.22 1.39 29.27
N PRO A 193 -17.01 0.29 29.39
CA PRO A 193 -17.43 -0.24 30.68
C PRO A 193 -16.24 -0.50 31.62
N HIS A 194 -16.37 -0.08 32.89
CA HIS A 194 -15.35 -0.27 33.91
C HIS A 194 -15.49 -1.68 34.50
N THR A 195 -14.71 -2.62 33.98
CA THR A 195 -14.53 -3.93 34.60
C THR A 195 -13.03 -4.25 34.69
N PRO A 196 -12.56 -5.02 35.69
CA PRO A 196 -11.11 -5.25 35.90
C PRO A 196 -10.37 -5.75 34.64
N LYS A 197 -11.03 -6.60 33.85
CA LYS A 197 -10.47 -7.10 32.59
C LYS A 197 -10.40 -6.05 31.48
N TRP A 198 -11.34 -5.11 31.45
CA TRP A 198 -11.37 -4.02 30.47
C TRP A 198 -10.44 -2.88 30.86
N ASP A 199 -10.25 -2.63 32.17
CA ASP A 199 -9.33 -1.60 32.63
C ASP A 199 -7.88 -1.90 32.26
N GLU A 200 -7.43 -3.13 32.46
CA GLU A 200 -6.07 -3.55 32.00
C GLU A 200 -5.89 -3.45 30.47
N ARG A 201 -6.91 -3.85 29.71
CA ARG A 201 -6.86 -3.72 28.25
C ARG A 201 -6.87 -2.26 27.78
N ARG A 202 -7.68 -1.44 28.41
CA ARG A 202 -7.79 0.00 28.14
C ARG A 202 -6.46 0.70 28.37
N GLU A 203 -5.79 0.42 29.48
CA GLU A 203 -4.48 0.96 29.78
C GLU A 203 -3.44 0.54 28.73
N LYS A 204 -3.41 -0.73 28.37
CA LYS A 204 -2.53 -1.23 27.30
C LYS A 204 -2.80 -0.53 25.96
N TRP A 205 -4.07 -0.35 25.60
CA TRP A 205 -4.44 0.35 24.36
C TRP A 205 -4.10 1.84 24.42
N ALA A 206 -4.36 2.51 25.53
CA ALA A 206 -4.01 3.92 25.72
C ALA A 206 -2.50 4.14 25.60
N ASN A 207 -1.70 3.28 26.24
CA ASN A 207 -0.24 3.33 26.12
C ASN A 207 0.22 3.07 24.69
N SER A 208 -0.33 2.06 24.01
CA SER A 208 0.01 1.76 22.60
C SER A 208 -0.38 2.90 21.66
N LEU A 209 -1.53 3.55 21.85
CA LEU A 209 -1.95 4.70 21.03
C LEU A 209 -1.07 5.93 21.28
N THR A 210 -0.68 6.15 22.54
CA THR A 210 0.23 7.26 22.88
C THR A 210 1.60 7.05 22.25
N GLU A 211 2.13 5.83 22.34
CA GLU A 211 3.40 5.47 21.68
C GLU A 211 3.31 5.58 20.15
N LEU A 212 2.22 5.09 19.55
CA LEU A 212 1.97 5.22 18.12
C LEU A 212 2.03 6.70 17.69
N ASN A 213 1.28 7.57 18.36
CA ASN A 213 1.25 8.99 18.03
C ASN A 213 2.64 9.63 18.22
N ARG A 214 3.34 9.28 19.30
CA ARG A 214 4.67 9.79 19.62
C ARG A 214 5.69 9.41 18.52
N GLU A 215 5.73 8.14 18.13
CA GLU A 215 6.67 7.67 17.11
C GLU A 215 6.29 8.19 15.71
N ALA A 216 5.00 8.23 15.38
CA ALA A 216 4.53 8.82 14.13
C ALA A 216 4.94 10.30 14.01
N LYS A 217 4.80 11.07 15.09
CA LYS A 217 5.26 12.47 15.11
C LYS A 217 6.77 12.59 14.90
N LYS A 218 7.58 11.76 15.55
CA LYS A 218 9.04 11.79 15.37
C LYS A 218 9.42 11.59 13.91
N VAL A 219 8.83 10.60 13.27
CA VAL A 219 9.12 10.30 11.86
C VAL A 219 8.63 11.40 10.94
N LEU A 220 7.36 11.82 11.11
CA LEU A 220 6.72 12.77 10.18
C LEU A 220 7.20 14.23 10.37
N LEU A 221 7.63 14.61 11.57
CA LEU A 221 8.08 15.99 11.86
C LEU A 221 9.58 16.19 11.69
N VAL A 222 10.40 15.12 11.71
CA VAL A 222 11.85 15.24 11.46
C VAL A 222 12.13 15.45 9.97
N PRO A 223 12.67 16.65 9.57
CA PRO A 223 12.81 17.00 8.15
C PRO A 223 13.68 16.02 7.37
N SER A 224 14.78 15.54 7.97
CA SER A 224 15.72 14.63 7.28
C SER A 224 15.09 13.28 6.93
N ILE A 225 14.26 12.70 7.81
CA ILE A 225 13.58 11.44 7.57
C ILE A 225 12.48 11.63 6.53
N ARG A 226 11.72 12.72 6.67
CA ARG A 226 10.65 13.06 5.74
C ARG A 226 11.18 13.23 4.31
N VAL A 227 12.25 14.04 4.14
CA VAL A 227 12.84 14.27 2.82
C VAL A 227 13.40 12.99 2.22
N LYS A 228 14.18 12.21 2.99
CA LYS A 228 14.69 10.90 2.54
C LYS A 228 13.56 9.95 2.19
N GLY A 229 12.53 9.86 3.02
CA GLY A 229 11.38 8.98 2.80
C GLY A 229 10.60 9.35 1.54
N ILE A 230 10.32 10.63 1.33
CA ILE A 230 9.65 11.13 0.11
C ILE A 230 10.53 10.89 -1.12
N ALA A 231 11.83 11.16 -1.06
CA ALA A 231 12.76 10.96 -2.17
C ALA A 231 12.81 9.48 -2.61
N VAL A 232 12.94 8.55 -1.66
CA VAL A 232 12.94 7.10 -1.94
C VAL A 232 11.59 6.67 -2.52
N SER A 233 10.47 7.16 -1.97
CA SER A 233 9.13 6.85 -2.47
C SER A 233 8.90 7.39 -3.88
N LEU A 234 9.36 8.60 -4.19
CA LEU A 234 9.27 9.18 -5.54
C LEU A 234 10.13 8.41 -6.54
N ALA A 235 11.36 8.05 -6.16
CA ALA A 235 12.22 7.20 -6.98
C ALA A 235 11.56 5.85 -7.28
N LYS A 236 10.96 5.20 -6.26
CA LYS A 236 10.19 3.96 -6.42
C LYS A 236 9.03 4.14 -7.42
N LEU A 237 8.23 5.18 -7.29
CA LEU A 237 7.10 5.46 -8.18
C LEU A 237 7.57 5.71 -9.62
N SER A 238 8.68 6.42 -9.80
CA SER A 238 9.26 6.67 -11.13
C SER A 238 9.77 5.38 -11.81
N CYS A 239 10.29 4.43 -11.05
CA CYS A 239 10.68 3.12 -11.56
C CYS A 239 9.48 2.21 -11.87
N SER A 240 8.37 2.39 -11.14
CA SER A 240 7.17 1.55 -11.27
C SER A 240 6.30 1.91 -12.46
N ILE A 241 6.34 3.17 -12.90
CA ILE A 241 5.59 3.62 -14.06
C ILE A 241 6.55 3.62 -15.24
N PRO A 242 6.50 2.59 -16.12
CA PRO A 242 7.23 2.68 -17.37
C PRO A 242 6.72 3.93 -18.07
N SER A 243 7.62 4.90 -18.30
CA SER A 243 7.30 6.09 -19.08
C SER A 243 6.52 5.65 -20.31
N PRO A 244 5.41 6.30 -20.66
CA PRO A 244 4.69 5.97 -21.88
C PRO A 244 5.67 6.15 -23.04
N MET A 245 6.34 5.07 -23.43
CA MET A 245 7.15 5.08 -24.63
C MET A 245 6.24 5.48 -25.79
N PRO A 246 6.69 6.36 -26.71
CA PRO A 246 5.91 6.85 -27.85
C PRO A 246 5.45 5.75 -28.83
N ARG A 247 5.60 4.48 -28.46
CA ARG A 247 5.15 3.30 -29.23
C ARG A 247 3.68 2.94 -29.03
N CYS A 248 2.96 3.51 -28.07
CA CYS A 248 1.53 3.27 -27.93
C CYS A 248 0.69 3.81 -29.10
N GLY A 249 1.18 4.85 -29.81
CA GLY A 249 0.53 5.36 -31.03
C GLY A 249 0.47 4.34 -32.17
N SER A 250 1.44 3.44 -32.27
CA SER A 250 1.47 2.42 -33.34
C SER A 250 0.51 1.24 -33.09
N TRP A 251 0.19 0.93 -31.82
CA TRP A 251 -0.76 -0.14 -31.47
C TRP A 251 -2.22 0.31 -31.63
N ALA A 252 -2.53 1.54 -31.24
CA ALA A 252 -3.86 2.12 -31.44
C ALA A 252 -4.15 2.34 -32.94
N ALA A 253 -3.18 2.79 -33.70
CA ALA A 253 -3.29 2.95 -35.15
C ALA A 253 -3.49 1.60 -35.87
N ARG A 254 -2.82 0.53 -35.46
CA ARG A 254 -3.01 -0.82 -36.06
C ARG A 254 -4.39 -1.40 -35.77
N ARG A 255 -4.99 -1.17 -34.60
CA ARG A 255 -6.38 -1.64 -34.32
C ARG A 255 -7.43 -0.86 -35.13
N LEU A 256 -7.19 0.42 -35.39
CA LEU A 256 -8.09 1.24 -36.22
C LEU A 256 -8.04 0.87 -37.71
N THR A 257 -6.88 0.49 -38.23
CA THR A 257 -6.74 0.03 -39.62
C THR A 257 -7.34 -1.35 -39.85
N LEU A 258 -7.21 -2.28 -38.90
CA LEU A 258 -7.86 -3.61 -38.98
C LEU A 258 -9.37 -3.55 -38.92
N ARG A 259 -9.95 -2.58 -38.20
CA ARG A 259 -11.42 -2.38 -38.16
C ARG A 259 -11.99 -1.75 -39.42
N ARG A 260 -11.18 -1.01 -40.22
CA ARG A 260 -11.64 -0.41 -41.49
C ARG A 260 -11.69 -1.42 -42.63
N HIS A 261 -10.95 -2.52 -42.57
CA HIS A 261 -10.97 -3.54 -43.63
C HIS A 261 -12.09 -4.59 -43.46
N SER A 262 -12.80 -4.62 -42.32
CA SER A 262 -13.91 -5.57 -42.09
C SER A 262 -15.31 -4.99 -42.38
N CYS A 263 -15.43 -3.73 -42.81
CA CYS A 263 -16.68 -3.11 -43.25
C CYS A 263 -16.58 -2.72 -44.74
N SER A 264 -16.54 -3.71 -45.64
CA SER A 264 -16.90 -3.53 -47.03
C SER A 264 -18.29 -4.15 -47.23
N PRO A 265 -19.34 -3.37 -47.60
CA PRO A 265 -20.63 -3.95 -47.88
C PRO A 265 -20.61 -4.62 -49.29
N ARG A 266 -21.11 -5.82 -49.34
CA ARG A 266 -21.69 -6.41 -50.56
C ARG A 266 -23.19 -6.23 -50.56
#